data_38f4d3b363f3e94f83fb96cc1d36a498
#
_entry.id   38f4d3b363f3e94f83fb96cc1d36a498
#
_cell.length_a   1.000
_cell.length_b   1.000
_cell.length_c   1.000
_cell.angle_alpha   90.00
_cell.angle_beta   90.00
_cell.angle_gamma   90.00
#
_symmetry.space_group_name_H-M   'P 1'
#
loop_
_entity.id
_entity.type
_entity.pdbx_description
1 polymer ?
#
loop_
_entity_poly.entity_id
_entity_poly.type
_entity_poly.pdbx_seq_one_letter_code
_entity_poly.pdbx_strand_id
1 'polypeptide(L)'
;MPVPAFNLYPPFSIVRVSHTELVVRDLAASRAFYVDTLGLQVTFEDSRMICLRAMEERGHHCLILRKGDDPVSRYLAFRVFSEEDLDKAEAHFAGQGRETSWVGRPFQGRTLRVLDPHGIPVEFYFEMERLATIHQKYALYRGVKPLRIDHFNCFSPHVDDSVAFYNDIGFRTTEYTEDKDTGRLLSLIHI
;
A
#
# COMPACT_ATOMS: atom_id res chain seq x y z
N MET A 1 15.79 23.98 -4.90
CA MET A 1 15.64 22.52 -5.03
C MET A 1 14.17 22.28 -5.34
N PRO A 2 13.83 21.46 -6.32
CA PRO A 2 12.45 21.22 -6.71
C PRO A 2 11.68 20.38 -5.66
N VAL A 3 12.37 19.72 -4.74
CA VAL A 3 11.78 18.82 -3.73
C VAL A 3 11.62 19.57 -2.40
N PRO A 4 10.44 19.53 -1.77
CA PRO A 4 10.21 20.18 -0.48
C PRO A 4 11.07 19.56 0.63
N ALA A 5 11.34 20.35 1.67
CA ALA A 5 11.99 19.84 2.88
C ALA A 5 11.14 18.73 3.51
N PHE A 6 11.79 17.77 4.18
CA PHE A 6 11.08 16.69 4.86
C PHE A 6 10.20 17.24 5.99
N ASN A 7 8.99 16.69 6.10
CA ASN A 7 8.16 16.89 7.27
C ASN A 7 8.67 16.00 8.41
N LEU A 8 9.40 16.60 9.36
CA LEU A 8 9.96 15.87 10.50
C LEU A 8 8.92 15.58 11.60
N TYR A 9 7.77 16.24 11.54
CA TYR A 9 6.69 16.14 12.53
C TYR A 9 5.36 15.88 11.82
N PRO A 10 5.21 14.69 11.20
CA PRO A 10 3.97 14.37 10.50
C PRO A 10 2.76 14.34 11.45
N PRO A 11 1.56 14.60 10.96
CA PRO A 11 0.35 14.68 11.79
C PRO A 11 -0.01 13.34 12.45
N PHE A 12 0.40 12.22 11.85
CA PHE A 12 0.24 10.86 12.36
C PHE A 12 1.39 9.99 11.85
N SER A 13 1.59 8.81 12.49
CA SER A 13 2.77 7.98 12.24
C SER A 13 2.47 6.81 11.32
N ILE A 14 2.95 6.87 10.08
CA ILE A 14 2.95 5.74 9.14
C ILE A 14 4.22 4.92 9.38
N VAL A 15 4.07 3.60 9.56
CA VAL A 15 5.20 2.74 9.91
C VAL A 15 5.66 1.81 8.78
N ARG A 16 4.78 1.55 7.77
CA ARG A 16 5.18 0.72 6.63
C ARG A 16 4.17 0.72 5.50
N VAL A 17 4.66 0.43 4.30
CA VAL A 17 3.86 -0.10 3.19
C VAL A 17 3.29 -1.45 3.60
N SER A 18 2.03 -1.72 3.30
CA SER A 18 1.38 -2.93 3.76
C SER A 18 0.85 -3.82 2.64
N HIS A 19 -0.22 -3.43 1.99
CA HIS A 19 -0.87 -4.28 0.99
C HIS A 19 -1.63 -3.48 -0.05
N THR A 20 -2.06 -4.19 -1.11
CA THR A 20 -2.99 -3.70 -2.13
C THR A 20 -3.98 -4.80 -2.50
N GLU A 21 -5.10 -4.41 -3.12
CA GLU A 21 -6.06 -5.33 -3.73
C GLU A 21 -6.05 -5.13 -5.26
N LEU A 22 -5.76 -6.19 -5.99
CA LEU A 22 -5.82 -6.23 -7.45
C LEU A 22 -7.09 -6.94 -7.90
N VAL A 23 -7.89 -6.28 -8.72
CA VAL A 23 -8.96 -6.94 -9.46
C VAL A 23 -8.35 -7.67 -10.65
N VAL A 24 -8.66 -8.96 -10.79
CA VAL A 24 -8.12 -9.83 -11.84
C VAL A 24 -9.26 -10.60 -12.53
N ARG A 25 -9.17 -10.77 -13.85
CA ARG A 25 -10.19 -11.50 -14.62
C ARG A 25 -10.14 -12.99 -14.38
N ASP A 26 -8.95 -13.54 -14.23
CA ASP A 26 -8.70 -14.95 -14.03
C ASP A 26 -7.92 -15.18 -12.72
N LEU A 27 -8.66 -15.64 -11.68
CA LEU A 27 -8.06 -15.97 -10.39
C LEU A 27 -7.11 -17.15 -10.49
N ALA A 28 -7.41 -18.14 -11.32
CA ALA A 28 -6.57 -19.34 -11.42
C ALA A 28 -5.22 -19.03 -12.08
N ALA A 29 -5.23 -18.29 -13.18
CA ALA A 29 -4.02 -17.83 -13.83
C ALA A 29 -3.20 -16.89 -12.92
N SER A 30 -3.87 -15.97 -12.22
CA SER A 30 -3.21 -15.07 -11.26
C SER A 30 -2.63 -15.86 -10.08
N ARG A 31 -3.35 -16.84 -9.56
CA ARG A 31 -2.85 -17.73 -8.50
C ARG A 31 -1.58 -18.45 -8.95
N ALA A 32 -1.59 -19.05 -10.12
CA ALA A 32 -0.41 -19.74 -10.66
C ALA A 32 0.81 -18.80 -10.75
N PHE A 33 0.60 -17.56 -11.19
CA PHE A 33 1.69 -16.58 -11.24
C PHE A 33 2.19 -16.19 -9.84
N TYR A 34 1.29 -15.74 -8.95
CA TYR A 34 1.70 -15.20 -7.65
C TYR A 34 2.14 -16.28 -6.66
N VAL A 35 1.56 -17.49 -6.72
CA VAL A 35 1.89 -18.60 -5.80
C VAL A 35 2.98 -19.49 -6.37
N ASP A 36 2.80 -20.02 -7.59
CA ASP A 36 3.70 -21.06 -8.10
C ASP A 36 4.99 -20.44 -8.67
N THR A 37 4.91 -19.28 -9.31
CA THR A 37 6.06 -18.59 -9.89
C THR A 37 6.75 -17.67 -8.88
N LEU A 38 6.02 -16.73 -8.27
CA LEU A 38 6.60 -15.79 -7.32
C LEU A 38 6.82 -16.40 -5.94
N GLY A 39 5.98 -17.33 -5.50
CA GLY A 39 6.13 -18.02 -4.23
C GLY A 39 5.47 -17.33 -3.05
N LEU A 40 4.47 -16.46 -3.29
CA LEU A 40 3.62 -15.93 -2.23
C LEU A 40 2.77 -17.06 -1.61
N GLN A 41 2.48 -16.94 -0.33
CA GLN A 41 1.69 -17.93 0.39
C GLN A 41 0.22 -17.55 0.44
N VAL A 42 -0.64 -18.52 0.13
CA VAL A 42 -2.09 -18.39 0.33
C VAL A 42 -2.39 -18.40 1.82
N THR A 43 -3.11 -17.40 2.28
CA THR A 43 -3.60 -17.28 3.66
C THR A 43 -5.12 -17.46 3.75
N PHE A 44 -5.82 -17.10 2.66
CA PHE A 44 -7.24 -17.33 2.47
C PHE A 44 -7.54 -17.48 0.98
N GLU A 45 -8.49 -18.35 0.63
CA GLU A 45 -8.93 -18.54 -0.77
C GLU A 45 -10.40 -18.96 -0.80
N ASP A 46 -11.18 -18.28 -1.65
CA ASP A 46 -12.53 -18.67 -2.01
C ASP A 46 -12.77 -18.45 -3.53
N SER A 47 -14.01 -18.64 -4.00
CA SER A 47 -14.36 -18.47 -5.42
C SER A 47 -14.24 -17.03 -5.95
N ARG A 48 -14.06 -16.04 -5.08
CA ARG A 48 -14.06 -14.62 -5.42
C ARG A 48 -12.75 -13.91 -5.06
N MET A 49 -11.96 -14.46 -4.14
CA MET A 49 -10.83 -13.77 -3.56
C MET A 49 -9.73 -14.74 -3.13
N ILE A 50 -8.48 -14.31 -3.30
CA ILE A 50 -7.30 -14.98 -2.75
C ILE A 50 -6.49 -13.94 -1.98
N CYS A 51 -6.21 -14.23 -0.69
CA CYS A 51 -5.29 -13.43 0.11
C CYS A 51 -3.91 -14.10 0.12
N LEU A 52 -2.89 -13.31 -0.14
CA LEU A 52 -1.51 -13.77 -0.28
C LEU A 52 -0.59 -12.99 0.65
N ARG A 53 0.41 -13.65 1.20
CA ARG A 53 1.47 -12.99 1.96
C ARG A 53 2.87 -13.36 1.45
N ALA A 54 3.80 -12.44 1.64
CA ALA A 54 5.22 -12.66 1.39
C ALA A 54 5.90 -13.32 2.61
N MET A 55 7.17 -13.70 2.46
CA MET A 55 7.88 -14.56 3.39
C MET A 55 8.08 -13.96 4.79
N GLU A 56 8.38 -12.67 4.88
CA GLU A 56 8.63 -11.98 6.16
C GLU A 56 7.34 -11.43 6.80
N GLU A 57 6.22 -11.48 6.08
CA GLU A 57 4.98 -10.90 6.58
C GLU A 57 4.41 -11.69 7.76
N ARG A 58 4.05 -10.95 8.81
CA ARG A 58 3.29 -11.47 9.96
C ARG A 58 1.82 -11.10 9.92
N GLY A 59 1.46 -10.08 9.13
CA GLY A 59 0.08 -9.75 8.82
C GLY A 59 -0.55 -10.82 7.95
N HIS A 60 -1.88 -10.89 7.98
CA HIS A 60 -2.64 -11.90 7.24
C HIS A 60 -2.31 -11.88 5.74
N HIS A 61 -2.17 -10.70 5.13
CA HIS A 61 -1.88 -10.58 3.70
C HIS A 61 -1.07 -9.31 3.37
N CYS A 62 -0.38 -9.37 2.25
CA CYS A 62 0.21 -8.20 1.59
C CYS A 62 -0.36 -7.97 0.18
N LEU A 63 -1.08 -8.95 -0.36
CA LEU A 63 -1.76 -8.85 -1.65
C LEU A 63 -3.11 -9.57 -1.58
N ILE A 64 -4.15 -8.90 -2.08
CA ILE A 64 -5.45 -9.52 -2.32
C ILE A 64 -5.68 -9.57 -3.82
N LEU A 65 -6.00 -10.74 -4.34
CA LEU A 65 -6.50 -10.93 -5.70
C LEU A 65 -8.02 -11.08 -5.62
N ARG A 66 -8.75 -10.23 -6.32
CA ARG A 66 -10.21 -10.28 -6.37
C ARG A 66 -10.70 -10.51 -7.79
N LYS A 67 -11.59 -11.46 -7.97
CA LYS A 67 -12.20 -11.71 -9.28
C LYS A 67 -13.07 -10.52 -9.71
N GLY A 68 -12.90 -10.07 -10.96
CA GLY A 68 -13.73 -9.03 -11.56
C GLY A 68 -13.33 -8.78 -13.02
N ASP A 69 -14.21 -8.12 -13.76
CA ASP A 69 -14.05 -7.95 -15.23
C ASP A 69 -13.09 -6.81 -15.59
N ASP A 70 -12.98 -5.79 -14.72
CA ASP A 70 -12.15 -4.61 -14.96
C ASP A 70 -10.89 -4.64 -14.07
N PRO A 71 -9.71 -5.04 -14.62
CA PRO A 71 -8.47 -5.09 -13.87
C PRO A 71 -8.05 -3.71 -13.36
N VAL A 72 -7.85 -3.60 -12.05
CA VAL A 72 -7.44 -2.35 -11.39
C VAL A 72 -6.76 -2.65 -10.05
N SER A 73 -5.83 -1.78 -9.64
CA SER A 73 -5.40 -1.69 -8.24
C SER A 73 -6.41 -0.82 -7.49
N ARG A 74 -7.07 -1.38 -6.47
CA ARG A 74 -8.19 -0.72 -5.80
C ARG A 74 -7.77 0.30 -4.76
N TYR A 75 -6.63 0.11 -4.13
CA TYR A 75 -6.10 1.01 -3.11
C TYR A 75 -4.64 0.67 -2.77
N LEU A 76 -3.97 1.61 -2.13
CA LEU A 76 -2.66 1.44 -1.52
C LEU A 76 -2.84 1.50 0.00
N ALA A 77 -2.45 0.47 0.71
CA ALA A 77 -2.63 0.42 2.16
C ALA A 77 -1.32 0.59 2.92
N PHE A 78 -1.38 1.41 3.97
CA PHE A 78 -0.28 1.70 4.87
C PHE A 78 -0.69 1.38 6.31
N ARG A 79 0.24 0.82 7.06
CA ARG A 79 0.04 0.59 8.48
C ARG A 79 0.49 1.81 9.27
N VAL A 80 -0.35 2.26 10.20
CA VAL A 80 -0.01 3.30 11.18
C VAL A 80 0.52 2.69 12.48
N PHE A 81 1.10 3.53 13.34
CA PHE A 81 1.74 3.08 14.58
C PHE A 81 0.73 2.68 15.66
N SER A 82 -0.41 3.38 15.75
CA SER A 82 -1.43 3.15 16.77
C SER A 82 -2.85 3.37 16.23
N GLU A 83 -3.87 2.92 16.98
CA GLU A 83 -5.29 3.26 16.68
C GLU A 83 -5.54 4.78 16.74
N GLU A 84 -4.89 5.48 17.66
CA GLU A 84 -4.99 6.93 17.79
C GLU A 84 -4.48 7.66 16.54
N ASP A 85 -3.50 7.09 15.83
CA ASP A 85 -3.01 7.67 14.58
C ASP A 85 -4.08 7.65 13.47
N LEU A 86 -5.05 6.75 13.53
CA LEU A 86 -6.19 6.76 12.60
C LEU A 86 -7.11 7.95 12.86
N ASP A 87 -7.37 8.26 14.11
CA ASP A 87 -8.20 9.41 14.50
C ASP A 87 -7.48 10.74 14.17
N LYS A 88 -6.16 10.79 14.37
CA LYS A 88 -5.31 11.92 13.94
C LYS A 88 -5.32 12.09 12.42
N ALA A 89 -5.25 11.00 11.67
CA ALA A 89 -5.30 11.02 10.21
C ALA A 89 -6.64 11.55 9.72
N GLU A 90 -7.76 11.08 10.28
CA GLU A 90 -9.10 11.59 9.95
C GLU A 90 -9.20 13.09 10.21
N ALA A 91 -8.79 13.54 11.40
CA ALA A 91 -8.82 14.96 11.77
C ALA A 91 -7.94 15.83 10.85
N HIS A 92 -6.76 15.33 10.49
CA HIS A 92 -5.84 16.02 9.59
C HIS A 92 -6.45 16.21 8.19
N PHE A 93 -6.97 15.15 7.58
CA PHE A 93 -7.59 15.24 6.26
C PHE A 93 -8.87 16.06 6.26
N ALA A 94 -9.70 15.95 7.30
CA ALA A 94 -10.88 16.78 7.47
C ALA A 94 -10.50 18.27 7.60
N GLY A 95 -9.44 18.60 8.33
CA GLY A 95 -8.89 19.95 8.44
C GLY A 95 -8.41 20.54 7.11
N GLN A 96 -8.04 19.69 6.15
CA GLN A 96 -7.68 20.07 4.78
C GLN A 96 -8.90 20.10 3.82
N GLY A 97 -10.11 19.82 4.31
CA GLY A 97 -11.30 19.70 3.47
C GLY A 97 -11.35 18.47 2.58
N ARG A 98 -10.55 17.44 2.88
CA ARG A 98 -10.55 16.17 2.16
C ARG A 98 -11.60 15.23 2.75
N GLU A 99 -12.37 14.59 1.90
CA GLU A 99 -13.32 13.56 2.31
C GLU A 99 -12.58 12.29 2.71
N THR A 100 -12.97 11.75 3.85
CA THR A 100 -12.50 10.45 4.34
C THR A 100 -13.67 9.49 4.52
N SER A 101 -13.39 8.21 4.56
CA SER A 101 -14.40 7.19 4.84
C SER A 101 -13.81 6.02 5.62
N TRP A 102 -14.56 5.52 6.59
CA TRP A 102 -14.25 4.27 7.27
C TRP A 102 -14.72 3.10 6.42
N VAL A 103 -13.83 2.17 6.12
CA VAL A 103 -14.11 1.02 5.25
C VAL A 103 -13.84 -0.29 5.98
N GLY A 104 -14.71 -1.30 5.76
CA GLY A 104 -14.49 -2.65 6.25
C GLY A 104 -13.55 -3.43 5.33
N ARG A 105 -12.55 -4.10 5.92
CA ARG A 105 -11.63 -4.98 5.21
C ARG A 105 -11.58 -6.36 5.88
N PRO A 106 -11.49 -7.45 5.11
CA PRO A 106 -11.37 -8.79 5.71
C PRO A 106 -10.04 -8.91 6.47
N PHE A 107 -10.07 -9.56 7.62
CA PHE A 107 -8.90 -9.84 8.47
C PHE A 107 -8.19 -8.59 9.01
N GLN A 108 -8.83 -7.42 8.97
CA GLN A 108 -8.26 -6.13 9.31
C GLN A 108 -9.20 -5.34 10.20
N GLY A 109 -8.65 -4.55 11.11
CA GLY A 109 -9.39 -3.64 11.98
C GLY A 109 -9.91 -2.41 11.25
N ARG A 110 -10.19 -1.35 12.02
CA ARG A 110 -10.62 -0.05 11.49
C ARG A 110 -9.68 0.40 10.38
N THR A 111 -10.26 0.84 9.27
CA THR A 111 -9.49 1.28 8.10
C THR A 111 -10.05 2.62 7.61
N LEU A 112 -9.22 3.64 7.63
CA LEU A 112 -9.53 4.96 7.10
C LEU A 112 -9.10 5.03 5.64
N ARG A 113 -9.98 5.52 4.77
CA ARG A 113 -9.69 5.78 3.35
C ARG A 113 -9.75 7.27 3.05
N VAL A 114 -8.82 7.74 2.25
CA VAL A 114 -8.78 9.06 1.61
C VAL A 114 -8.38 8.89 0.15
N LEU A 115 -8.71 9.83 -0.70
CA LEU A 115 -8.18 9.90 -2.06
C LEU A 115 -6.94 10.80 -2.09
N ASP A 116 -5.90 10.33 -2.77
CA ASP A 116 -4.77 11.20 -3.09
C ASP A 116 -5.17 12.28 -4.11
N PRO A 117 -4.31 13.24 -4.48
CA PRO A 117 -4.66 14.31 -5.43
C PRO A 117 -5.11 13.82 -6.81
N HIS A 118 -4.80 12.59 -7.17
CA HIS A 118 -5.12 11.99 -8.47
C HIS A 118 -6.24 10.95 -8.41
N GLY A 119 -6.92 10.87 -7.26
CA GLY A 119 -8.04 9.95 -7.06
C GLY A 119 -7.62 8.51 -6.75
N ILE A 120 -6.35 8.25 -6.45
CA ILE A 120 -5.88 6.94 -5.99
C ILE A 120 -6.34 6.75 -4.54
N PRO A 121 -7.11 5.68 -4.24
CA PRO A 121 -7.50 5.41 -2.86
C PRO A 121 -6.30 5.00 -2.01
N VAL A 122 -6.08 5.73 -0.92
CA VAL A 122 -5.05 5.44 0.08
C VAL A 122 -5.76 5.01 1.37
N GLU A 123 -5.32 3.92 1.95
CA GLU A 123 -5.92 3.35 3.16
C GLU A 123 -4.90 3.28 4.30
N PHE A 124 -5.37 3.64 5.49
CA PHE A 124 -4.60 3.55 6.72
C PHE A 124 -5.29 2.61 7.70
N TYR A 125 -4.52 1.73 8.33
CA TYR A 125 -5.02 0.81 9.35
C TYR A 125 -3.95 0.56 10.41
N PHE A 126 -4.37 0.12 11.58
CA PHE A 126 -3.44 -0.26 12.66
C PHE A 126 -3.34 -1.77 12.82
N GLU A 127 -4.47 -2.47 12.98
CA GLU A 127 -4.51 -3.89 13.25
C GLU A 127 -4.86 -4.73 12.02
N MET A 128 -4.20 -5.86 11.91
CA MET A 128 -4.50 -6.93 10.97
C MET A 128 -4.27 -8.27 11.67
N GLU A 129 -5.09 -9.27 11.39
CA GLU A 129 -4.89 -10.63 11.89
C GLU A 129 -3.43 -11.06 11.66
N ARG A 130 -2.83 -11.63 12.70
CA ARG A 130 -1.43 -12.05 12.65
C ARG A 130 -1.34 -13.56 12.51
N LEU A 131 -0.49 -13.99 11.60
CA LEU A 131 -0.21 -15.39 11.33
C LEU A 131 1.21 -15.76 11.79
N ALA A 132 1.40 -17.06 12.08
CA ALA A 132 2.73 -17.56 12.42
C ALA A 132 3.73 -17.26 11.30
N THR A 133 4.93 -16.82 11.69
CA THR A 133 6.01 -16.57 10.72
C THR A 133 6.39 -17.86 9.98
N ILE A 134 6.72 -17.71 8.70
CA ILE A 134 7.30 -18.78 7.88
C ILE A 134 8.81 -18.62 7.69
N HIS A 135 9.36 -17.56 8.25
CA HIS A 135 10.81 -17.33 8.22
C HIS A 135 11.55 -18.57 8.77
N GLN A 136 12.54 -19.02 8.06
CA GLN A 136 13.30 -20.26 8.32
C GLN A 136 12.53 -21.59 8.16
N LYS A 137 11.27 -21.57 7.70
CA LYS A 137 10.53 -22.79 7.36
C LYS A 137 10.75 -23.14 5.88
N TYR A 138 11.96 -23.52 5.55
CA TYR A 138 12.44 -23.72 4.16
C TYR A 138 11.57 -24.66 3.33
N ALA A 139 10.92 -25.65 3.96
CA ALA A 139 10.01 -26.57 3.29
C ALA A 139 8.77 -25.89 2.68
N LEU A 140 8.44 -24.69 3.16
CA LEU A 140 7.30 -23.92 2.67
C LEU A 140 7.67 -22.95 1.53
N TYR A 141 8.96 -22.79 1.24
CA TYR A 141 9.41 -21.82 0.25
C TYR A 141 9.20 -22.34 -1.17
N ARG A 142 8.65 -21.48 -2.01
CA ARG A 142 8.36 -21.75 -3.41
C ARG A 142 8.84 -20.59 -4.29
N GLY A 143 9.07 -20.83 -5.56
CA GLY A 143 9.35 -19.79 -6.56
C GLY A 143 10.47 -18.82 -6.19
N VAL A 144 10.27 -17.54 -6.51
CA VAL A 144 11.22 -16.44 -6.29
C VAL A 144 11.36 -16.06 -4.81
N LYS A 145 10.34 -16.29 -4.00
CA LYS A 145 10.31 -16.05 -2.54
C LYS A 145 10.43 -14.55 -2.19
N PRO A 146 9.55 -13.68 -2.64
CA PRO A 146 9.59 -12.28 -2.27
C PRO A 146 9.47 -12.13 -0.74
N LEU A 147 10.29 -11.25 -0.18
CA LEU A 147 10.36 -11.06 1.28
C LEU A 147 9.16 -10.27 1.79
N ARG A 148 8.85 -9.15 1.14
CA ARG A 148 7.75 -8.22 1.49
C ARG A 148 7.41 -7.32 0.31
N ILE A 149 6.31 -6.57 0.41
CA ILE A 149 6.11 -5.38 -0.41
C ILE A 149 7.04 -4.28 0.14
N ASP A 150 7.79 -3.66 -0.76
CA ASP A 150 8.73 -2.60 -0.44
C ASP A 150 8.16 -1.22 -0.78
N HIS A 151 7.61 -1.06 -1.97
CA HIS A 151 7.03 0.21 -2.42
C HIS A 151 5.90 -0.01 -3.42
N PHE A 152 5.10 1.03 -3.62
CA PHE A 152 4.14 1.15 -4.71
C PHE A 152 4.69 2.09 -5.77
N ASN A 153 4.48 1.76 -7.03
CA ASN A 153 4.76 2.66 -8.15
C ASN A 153 3.43 3.12 -8.75
N CYS A 154 3.20 4.43 -8.74
CA CYS A 154 2.00 5.06 -9.25
C CYS A 154 2.34 6.09 -10.31
N PHE A 155 1.61 6.07 -11.41
CA PHE A 155 1.72 7.11 -12.42
C PHE A 155 0.81 8.28 -12.07
N SER A 156 1.34 9.49 -12.16
CA SER A 156 0.63 10.74 -11.89
C SER A 156 0.86 11.73 -13.02
N PRO A 157 -0.17 12.45 -13.47
CA PRO A 157 -0.01 13.52 -14.46
C PRO A 157 0.72 14.74 -13.88
N HIS A 158 0.67 14.94 -12.55
CA HIS A 158 1.29 16.04 -11.83
C HIS A 158 2.03 15.50 -10.59
N VAL A 159 3.32 15.22 -10.77
CA VAL A 159 4.16 14.62 -9.73
C VAL A 159 4.28 15.55 -8.52
N ASP A 160 4.33 16.88 -8.73
CA ASP A 160 4.43 17.87 -7.65
C ASP A 160 3.27 17.78 -6.64
N ASP A 161 2.05 17.53 -7.10
CA ASP A 161 0.88 17.38 -6.23
C ASP A 161 1.00 16.11 -5.37
N SER A 162 1.50 15.00 -5.97
CA SER A 162 1.78 13.78 -5.23
C SER A 162 2.87 14.01 -4.18
N VAL A 163 3.95 14.72 -4.53
CA VAL A 163 5.03 15.08 -3.60
C VAL A 163 4.49 15.84 -2.40
N ALA A 164 3.68 16.88 -2.66
CA ALA A 164 3.10 17.70 -1.60
C ALA A 164 2.23 16.87 -0.65
N PHE A 165 1.36 16.00 -1.21
CA PHE A 165 0.46 15.15 -0.43
C PHE A 165 1.23 14.14 0.43
N TYR A 166 2.14 13.36 -0.17
CA TYR A 166 2.85 12.32 0.57
C TYR A 166 3.87 12.90 1.55
N ASN A 167 4.55 14.01 1.21
CA ASN A 167 5.45 14.68 2.14
C ASN A 167 4.72 15.26 3.36
N ASP A 168 3.52 15.80 3.18
CA ASP A 168 2.69 16.33 4.26
C ASP A 168 2.38 15.28 5.34
N ILE A 169 2.10 14.07 4.93
CA ILE A 169 1.83 12.93 5.83
C ILE A 169 3.08 12.14 6.25
N GLY A 170 4.28 12.67 5.98
CA GLY A 170 5.54 12.17 6.53
C GLY A 170 6.35 11.25 5.64
N PHE A 171 5.96 11.02 4.38
CA PHE A 171 6.84 10.35 3.43
C PHE A 171 8.03 11.23 3.06
N ARG A 172 9.17 10.61 2.81
CA ARG A 172 10.40 11.30 2.43
C ARG A 172 10.73 10.99 0.99
N THR A 173 11.02 12.01 0.21
CA THR A 173 11.59 11.83 -1.13
C THR A 173 13.04 11.39 -0.99
N THR A 174 13.36 10.21 -1.48
CA THR A 174 14.73 9.66 -1.45
C THR A 174 15.43 9.80 -2.78
N GLU A 175 14.71 9.70 -3.88
CA GLU A 175 15.23 9.85 -5.23
C GLU A 175 14.20 10.57 -6.10
N TYR A 176 14.68 11.31 -7.08
CA TYR A 176 13.83 11.96 -8.07
C TYR A 176 14.53 12.08 -9.41
N THR A 177 13.75 12.19 -10.47
CA THR A 177 14.21 12.62 -11.78
C THR A 177 13.51 13.90 -12.15
N GLU A 178 14.25 14.81 -12.78
CA GLU A 178 13.72 16.07 -13.27
C GLU A 178 14.06 16.29 -14.74
N ASP A 179 13.22 17.03 -15.41
CA ASP A 179 13.51 17.54 -16.74
C ASP A 179 14.59 18.63 -16.63
N LYS A 180 15.69 18.49 -17.37
CA LYS A 180 16.85 19.37 -17.26
C LYS A 180 16.57 20.79 -17.75
N ASP A 181 15.63 20.94 -18.67
CA ASP A 181 15.34 22.22 -19.34
C ASP A 181 14.30 23.02 -18.55
N THR A 182 13.32 22.33 -17.97
CA THR A 182 12.19 22.95 -17.25
C THR A 182 12.29 22.86 -15.74
N GLY A 183 13.14 21.99 -15.18
CA GLY A 183 13.22 21.69 -13.76
C GLY A 183 11.98 20.98 -13.20
N ARG A 184 11.10 20.48 -14.08
CA ARG A 184 9.88 19.76 -13.68
C ARG A 184 10.21 18.37 -13.17
N LEU A 185 9.58 17.97 -12.06
CA LEU A 185 9.68 16.61 -11.55
C LEU A 185 8.97 15.62 -12.48
N LEU A 186 9.67 14.56 -12.86
CA LEU A 186 9.17 13.50 -13.74
C LEU A 186 8.83 12.24 -12.98
N SER A 187 9.59 11.91 -11.94
CA SER A 187 9.33 10.78 -11.06
C SER A 187 9.96 10.99 -9.68
N LEU A 188 9.44 10.25 -8.71
CA LEU A 188 9.89 10.27 -7.32
C LEU A 188 9.79 8.88 -6.69
N ILE A 189 10.69 8.63 -5.75
CA ILE A 189 10.59 7.52 -4.81
C ILE A 189 10.41 8.10 -3.41
N HIS A 190 9.36 7.67 -2.73
CA HIS A 190 9.05 8.03 -1.35
C HIS A 190 9.24 6.83 -0.44
N ILE A 191 9.89 7.03 0.69
CA ILE A 191 10.04 6.05 1.77
C ILE A 191 9.58 6.66 3.09
#